data_65e7c6ce66068cd93391eec71ad9781f
#
_entry.id   65e7c6ce66068cd93391eec71ad9781f
#
_cell.length_a   1.000
_cell.length_b   1.000
_cell.length_c   1.000
_cell.angle_alpha   90.00
_cell.angle_beta   90.00
_cell.angle_gamma   90.00
#
_symmetry.space_group_name_H-M   'P 1'
#
loop_
_entity.id
_entity.type
_entity.pdbx_description
1 polymer ?
#
loop_
_entity_poly.entity_id
_entity_poly.type
_entity_poly.pdbx_seq_one_letter_code
_entity_poly.pdbx_strand_id
1 'polypeptide(L)'
;MLNNEEGQFLQSLGALISIKATSEQTGGVFNQFEVTCPPDYATPLLIHYTEDVTIYVLEGALTFFWGSEKKKGVAGAFFYQPRGTPHGFRVEGGAAARILYMTIPAGFDRFAIEHKQPNSISEAEIDAARYKIEILGPLPE
;
A
#
# COMPACT_ATOMS: atom_id res chain seq x y z
N MET A 1 -18.67 9.90 8.49
CA MET A 1 -18.60 9.77 7.02
C MET A 1 -17.60 10.76 6.45
N LEU A 2 -16.78 10.31 5.51
CA LEU A 2 -15.82 11.17 4.81
C LEU A 2 -16.16 11.21 3.32
N ASN A 3 -16.24 12.40 2.78
CA ASN A 3 -16.38 12.59 1.35
C ASN A 3 -15.02 12.50 0.66
N ASN A 4 -15.01 12.58 -0.68
CA ASN A 4 -13.78 12.69 -1.43
C ASN A 4 -12.98 13.91 -0.94
N GLU A 5 -11.66 13.76 -0.85
CA GLU A 5 -10.74 14.77 -0.32
C GLU A 5 -10.87 15.07 1.18
N GLU A 6 -11.75 14.39 1.89
CA GLU A 6 -11.79 14.43 3.34
C GLU A 6 -10.98 13.28 3.94
N GLY A 7 -10.49 13.47 5.16
CA GLY A 7 -9.67 12.51 5.87
C GLY A 7 -8.29 13.07 6.12
N GLN A 8 -7.43 12.25 6.71
CA GLN A 8 -6.04 12.64 6.97
C GLN A 8 -5.20 12.34 5.72
N PHE A 9 -4.66 13.39 5.11
CA PHE A 9 -3.79 13.28 3.94
C PHE A 9 -2.34 13.40 4.35
N LEU A 10 -1.49 12.55 3.79
CA LEU A 10 -0.04 12.65 3.99
C LEU A 10 0.72 12.11 2.78
N GLN A 11 1.89 12.69 2.54
CA GLN A 11 2.86 12.12 1.60
C GLN A 11 3.69 11.13 2.39
N SER A 12 3.68 9.87 1.99
CA SER A 12 4.42 8.83 2.70
C SER A 12 4.74 7.69 1.73
N LEU A 13 5.90 7.08 1.91
CA LEU A 13 6.31 5.92 1.13
C LEU A 13 6.29 6.15 -0.38
N GLY A 14 6.50 7.41 -0.79
CA GLY A 14 6.52 7.80 -2.21
C GLY A 14 5.16 8.02 -2.85
N ALA A 15 4.08 8.03 -2.09
CA ALA A 15 2.73 8.19 -2.60
C ALA A 15 1.92 9.17 -1.74
N LEU A 16 0.80 9.63 -2.27
CA LEU A 16 -0.16 10.43 -1.51
C LEU A 16 -1.18 9.48 -0.88
N ILE A 17 -1.21 9.44 0.45
CA ILE A 17 -2.08 8.55 1.21
C ILE A 17 -3.16 9.37 1.91
N SER A 18 -4.41 8.98 1.72
CA SER A 18 -5.54 9.50 2.48
C SER A 18 -6.05 8.38 3.40
N ILE A 19 -5.96 8.59 4.71
CA ILE A 19 -6.41 7.60 5.68
C ILE A 19 -7.91 7.78 5.89
N LYS A 20 -8.69 6.80 5.48
CA LYS A 20 -10.16 6.83 5.60
C LYS A 20 -10.66 6.18 6.88
N ALA A 21 -9.93 5.17 7.38
CA ALA A 21 -10.23 4.53 8.66
C ALA A 21 -8.92 4.21 9.38
N THR A 22 -8.78 4.72 10.59
CA THR A 22 -7.58 4.56 11.41
C THR A 22 -7.67 3.33 12.31
N SER A 23 -6.51 2.92 12.85
CA SER A 23 -6.46 1.87 13.88
C SER A 23 -7.33 2.21 15.08
N GLU A 24 -7.32 3.47 15.50
CA GLU A 24 -8.10 3.92 16.65
C GLU A 24 -9.59 3.82 16.39
N GLN A 25 -10.05 4.30 15.23
CA GLN A 25 -11.48 4.28 14.87
C GLN A 25 -12.04 2.86 14.78
N THR A 26 -11.25 1.90 14.31
CA THR A 26 -11.71 0.53 14.10
C THR A 26 -11.41 -0.39 15.27
N GLY A 27 -10.79 0.11 16.33
CA GLY A 27 -10.37 -0.71 17.45
C GLY A 27 -9.33 -1.75 17.08
N GLY A 28 -8.49 -1.45 16.10
CA GLY A 28 -7.43 -2.34 15.64
C GLY A 28 -7.86 -3.38 14.61
N VAL A 29 -9.12 -3.33 14.13
CA VAL A 29 -9.64 -4.37 13.24
C VAL A 29 -9.09 -4.22 11.82
N PHE A 30 -9.09 -3.01 11.28
CA PHE A 30 -8.58 -2.76 9.92
C PHE A 30 -8.18 -1.30 9.75
N ASN A 31 -7.37 -1.05 8.70
CA ASN A 31 -7.14 0.29 8.16
C ASN A 31 -7.66 0.36 6.73
N GLN A 32 -8.20 1.52 6.35
CA GLN A 32 -8.61 1.78 4.98
C GLN A 32 -7.93 3.05 4.49
N PHE A 33 -7.24 2.94 3.37
CA PHE A 33 -6.55 4.06 2.72
C PHE A 33 -7.03 4.21 1.30
N GLU A 34 -7.02 5.45 0.81
CA GLU A 34 -6.99 5.71 -0.62
C GLU A 34 -5.57 6.18 -0.92
N VAL A 35 -4.92 5.55 -1.90
CA VAL A 35 -3.54 5.86 -2.24
C VAL A 35 -3.48 6.33 -3.68
N THR A 36 -2.89 7.51 -3.89
CA THR A 36 -2.59 8.02 -5.23
C THR A 36 -1.12 7.79 -5.48
N CYS A 37 -0.83 6.91 -6.43
CA CYS A 37 0.52 6.52 -6.80
C CYS A 37 0.95 7.30 -8.03
N PRO A 38 2.12 7.96 -8.01
CA PRO A 38 2.59 8.67 -9.20
C PRO A 38 2.90 7.71 -10.35
N PRO A 39 3.04 8.23 -11.58
CA PRO A 39 3.48 7.40 -12.70
C PRO A 39 4.76 6.63 -12.37
N ASP A 40 4.85 5.39 -12.84
CA ASP A 40 5.99 4.51 -12.64
C ASP A 40 6.27 4.12 -11.18
N TYR A 41 5.38 4.46 -10.25
CA TYR A 41 5.53 4.07 -8.86
C TYR A 41 5.61 2.55 -8.74
N ALA A 42 6.54 2.07 -7.93
CA ALA A 42 6.68 0.64 -7.65
C ALA A 42 6.95 0.45 -6.17
N THR A 43 6.30 -0.55 -5.57
CA THR A 43 6.68 -1.02 -4.26
C THR A 43 7.91 -1.93 -4.40
N PRO A 44 8.66 -2.18 -3.33
CA PRO A 44 9.53 -3.34 -3.32
C PRO A 44 8.71 -4.62 -3.29
N LEU A 45 9.32 -5.75 -3.55
CA LEU A 45 8.74 -7.04 -3.23
C LEU A 45 8.87 -7.22 -1.72
N LEU A 46 7.76 -7.50 -1.04
CA LEU A 46 7.74 -7.53 0.41
C LEU A 46 6.76 -8.58 0.95
N ILE A 47 6.90 -8.87 2.24
CA ILE A 47 5.99 -9.76 2.95
C ILE A 47 5.44 -9.02 4.17
N HIS A 48 4.10 -9.00 4.33
CA HIS A 48 3.45 -8.63 5.59
C HIS A 48 3.20 -9.92 6.36
N TYR A 49 3.83 -10.08 7.52
CA TYR A 49 3.70 -11.32 8.30
C TYR A 49 2.45 -11.36 9.19
N THR A 50 1.90 -10.20 9.54
CA THR A 50 0.80 -10.12 10.50
C THR A 50 -0.47 -9.51 9.95
N GLU A 51 -0.48 -9.11 8.69
CA GLU A 51 -1.63 -8.44 8.08
C GLU A 51 -1.96 -9.03 6.73
N ASP A 52 -3.27 -9.17 6.46
CA ASP A 52 -3.75 -9.39 5.11
C ASP A 52 -3.89 -8.02 4.45
N VAL A 53 -3.71 -7.97 3.15
CA VAL A 53 -3.81 -6.73 2.36
C VAL A 53 -4.83 -6.94 1.25
N THR A 54 -5.71 -5.96 1.06
CA THR A 54 -6.57 -5.91 -0.11
C THR A 54 -6.32 -4.63 -0.88
N ILE A 55 -6.37 -4.72 -2.20
CA ILE A 55 -6.23 -3.56 -3.09
C ILE A 55 -7.36 -3.61 -4.11
N TYR A 56 -8.08 -2.50 -4.22
CA TYR A 56 -9.08 -2.30 -5.25
C TYR A 56 -8.65 -1.14 -6.13
N VAL A 57 -8.54 -1.35 -7.43
CA VAL A 57 -8.09 -0.32 -8.37
C VAL A 57 -9.26 0.58 -8.73
N LEU A 58 -9.13 1.87 -8.41
CA LEU A 58 -10.12 2.89 -8.75
C LEU A 58 -9.83 3.51 -10.11
N GLU A 59 -8.56 3.71 -10.43
CA GLU A 59 -8.13 4.44 -11.62
C GLU A 59 -6.72 4.05 -12.00
N GLY A 60 -6.43 3.93 -13.28
CA GLY A 60 -5.10 3.61 -13.77
C GLY A 60 -4.88 2.14 -14.04
N ALA A 61 -3.63 1.77 -14.25
CA ALA A 61 -3.22 0.41 -14.56
C ALA A 61 -2.01 0.02 -13.71
N LEU A 62 -2.03 -1.20 -13.17
CA LEU A 62 -0.96 -1.72 -12.34
C LEU A 62 -0.62 -3.13 -12.77
N THR A 63 0.62 -3.53 -12.51
CA THR A 63 1.02 -4.94 -12.54
C THR A 63 1.18 -5.40 -11.09
N PHE A 64 0.45 -6.43 -10.72
CA PHE A 64 0.54 -7.05 -9.40
C PHE A 64 1.46 -8.25 -9.45
N PHE A 65 2.28 -8.40 -8.42
CA PHE A 65 3.21 -9.52 -8.27
C PHE A 65 2.87 -10.26 -6.98
N TRP A 66 2.80 -11.60 -7.05
CA TRP A 66 2.63 -12.43 -5.85
C TRP A 66 3.27 -13.79 -6.10
N GLY A 67 4.12 -14.21 -5.14
CA GLY A 67 4.92 -15.40 -5.35
C GLY A 67 5.74 -15.27 -6.63
N SER A 68 5.62 -16.23 -7.54
CA SER A 68 6.28 -16.23 -8.84
C SER A 68 5.38 -15.72 -9.97
N GLU A 69 4.17 -15.25 -9.63
CA GLU A 69 3.18 -14.85 -10.62
C GLU A 69 3.07 -13.33 -10.75
N LYS A 70 2.57 -12.87 -11.89
CA LYS A 70 2.24 -11.47 -12.08
C LYS A 70 1.01 -11.35 -12.98
N LYS A 71 0.22 -10.29 -12.75
CA LYS A 71 -0.96 -10.01 -13.56
C LYS A 71 -1.24 -8.53 -13.58
N LYS A 72 -1.68 -8.03 -14.74
CA LYS A 72 -2.11 -6.64 -14.91
C LYS A 72 -3.52 -6.46 -14.38
N GLY A 73 -3.75 -5.36 -13.65
CA GLY A 73 -5.06 -4.94 -13.19
C GLY A 73 -5.36 -3.52 -13.61
N VAL A 74 -6.60 -3.27 -14.02
CA VAL A 74 -7.10 -1.93 -14.36
C VAL A 74 -8.27 -1.59 -13.43
N ALA A 75 -8.89 -0.42 -13.61
CA ALA A 75 -10.01 0.00 -12.77
C ALA A 75 -11.04 -1.12 -12.61
N GLY A 76 -11.45 -1.40 -11.38
CA GLY A 76 -12.34 -2.51 -11.03
C GLY A 76 -11.63 -3.79 -10.62
N ALA A 77 -10.33 -3.90 -10.80
CA ALA A 77 -9.57 -5.07 -10.36
C ALA A 77 -9.48 -5.12 -8.84
N PHE A 78 -9.58 -6.32 -8.28
CA PHE A 78 -9.44 -6.57 -6.85
C PHE A 78 -8.32 -7.58 -6.61
N PHE A 79 -7.39 -7.23 -5.73
CA PHE A 79 -6.24 -8.05 -5.40
C PHE A 79 -6.27 -8.34 -3.90
N TYR A 80 -6.36 -9.61 -3.53
CA TYR A 80 -6.29 -10.04 -2.15
C TYR A 80 -4.96 -10.73 -1.89
N GLN A 81 -4.22 -10.26 -0.91
CA GLN A 81 -2.93 -10.79 -0.56
C GLN A 81 -2.96 -11.27 0.89
N PRO A 82 -3.03 -12.57 1.13
CA PRO A 82 -2.95 -13.09 2.50
C PRO A 82 -1.57 -12.84 3.09
N ARG A 83 -1.54 -12.70 4.41
CA ARG A 83 -0.27 -12.53 5.14
C ARG A 83 0.69 -13.67 4.84
N GLY A 84 1.98 -13.38 4.87
CA GLY A 84 3.02 -14.37 4.67
C GLY A 84 3.38 -14.65 3.22
N THR A 85 2.75 -13.99 2.25
CA THR A 85 3.06 -14.20 0.83
C THR A 85 3.84 -13.01 0.27
N PRO A 86 4.95 -13.25 -0.46
CA PRO A 86 5.67 -12.18 -1.14
C PRO A 86 4.79 -11.50 -2.18
N HIS A 87 4.72 -10.17 -2.15
CA HIS A 87 3.90 -9.42 -3.09
C HIS A 87 4.41 -8.00 -3.30
N GLY A 88 3.86 -7.35 -4.31
CA GLY A 88 4.10 -5.95 -4.62
C GLY A 88 3.36 -5.55 -5.87
N PHE A 89 3.48 -4.28 -6.25
CA PHE A 89 2.86 -3.79 -7.48
C PHE A 89 3.67 -2.66 -8.09
N ARG A 90 3.42 -2.45 -9.38
CA ARG A 90 4.03 -1.37 -10.16
C ARG A 90 2.94 -0.69 -10.97
N VAL A 91 2.96 0.64 -10.99
CA VAL A 91 2.06 1.45 -11.81
C VAL A 91 2.56 1.43 -13.25
N GLU A 92 1.66 1.19 -14.18
CA GLU A 92 1.96 1.08 -15.60
C GLU A 92 1.24 2.19 -16.41
N GLY A 93 1.61 2.33 -17.66
CA GLY A 93 0.87 3.18 -18.61
C GLY A 93 1.20 4.66 -18.57
N GLY A 94 2.19 5.10 -17.79
CA GLY A 94 2.65 6.49 -17.79
C GLY A 94 1.73 7.49 -17.09
N ALA A 95 0.65 7.03 -16.46
CA ALA A 95 -0.27 7.87 -15.70
C ALA A 95 -0.31 7.45 -14.23
N ALA A 96 -0.74 8.34 -13.36
CA ALA A 96 -0.95 8.01 -11.95
C ALA A 96 -2.07 6.98 -11.80
N ALA A 97 -2.00 6.21 -10.72
CA ALA A 97 -3.05 5.26 -10.36
C ALA A 97 -3.64 5.63 -8.99
N ARG A 98 -4.92 5.32 -8.79
CA ARG A 98 -5.58 5.46 -7.50
C ARG A 98 -6.12 4.10 -7.09
N ILE A 99 -5.85 3.75 -5.83
CA ILE A 99 -6.25 2.45 -5.28
C ILE A 99 -6.89 2.65 -3.90
N LEU A 100 -7.77 1.72 -3.54
CA LEU A 100 -8.15 1.52 -2.15
C LEU A 100 -7.26 0.43 -1.59
N TYR A 101 -6.65 0.69 -0.46
CA TYR A 101 -5.69 -0.20 0.18
C TYR A 101 -6.17 -0.44 1.61
N MET A 102 -6.40 -1.71 1.95
CA MET A 102 -6.87 -2.07 3.29
C MET A 102 -5.93 -3.10 3.91
N THR A 103 -5.60 -2.90 5.17
CA THR A 103 -4.87 -3.89 5.96
C THR A 103 -5.76 -4.45 7.05
N ILE A 104 -5.65 -5.74 7.32
CA ILE A 104 -6.42 -6.47 8.33
C ILE A 104 -5.46 -7.41 9.07
N PRO A 105 -5.21 -7.23 10.39
CA PRO A 105 -5.69 -6.15 11.25
C PRO A 105 -5.08 -4.79 10.92
N ALA A 106 -5.48 -3.77 11.67
CA ALA A 106 -4.92 -2.43 11.55
C ALA A 106 -3.48 -2.36 12.05
N GLY A 107 -2.80 -1.26 11.75
CA GLY A 107 -1.44 -1.00 12.23
C GLY A 107 -0.57 -0.29 11.19
N PHE A 108 -0.86 -0.51 9.91
CA PHE A 108 -0.08 0.09 8.83
C PHE A 108 -0.18 1.63 8.80
N ASP A 109 -1.26 2.20 9.33
CA ASP A 109 -1.41 3.65 9.46
C ASP A 109 -0.30 4.26 10.32
N ARG A 110 0.13 3.58 11.37
CA ARG A 110 1.23 4.05 12.21
C ARG A 110 2.53 4.09 11.45
N PHE A 111 2.80 3.05 10.66
CA PHE A 111 3.99 2.99 9.83
C PHE A 111 4.00 4.12 8.80
N ALA A 112 2.89 4.34 8.10
CA ALA A 112 2.76 5.40 7.12
C ALA A 112 2.95 6.79 7.74
N ILE A 113 2.37 7.04 8.92
CA ILE A 113 2.49 8.32 9.63
C ILE A 113 3.92 8.56 10.09
N GLU A 114 4.59 7.56 10.63
CA GLU A 114 5.99 7.68 11.07
C GLU A 114 6.94 7.99 9.92
N HIS A 115 6.63 7.52 8.72
CA HIS A 115 7.48 7.68 7.54
C HIS A 115 6.90 8.65 6.50
N LYS A 116 6.09 9.60 6.95
CA LYS A 116 5.60 10.65 6.07
C LYS A 116 6.76 11.56 5.62
N GLN A 117 6.62 12.12 4.43
CA GLN A 117 7.63 13.00 3.89
C GLN A 117 7.84 14.22 4.82
N PRO A 118 9.08 14.74 4.99
CA PRO A 118 10.25 14.44 4.13
C PRO A 118 11.11 13.24 4.54
N ASN A 119 10.64 12.35 5.40
CA ASN A 119 11.42 11.16 5.75
C ASN A 119 11.76 10.33 4.51
N SER A 120 12.91 9.68 4.50
CA SER A 120 13.36 8.92 3.35
C SER A 120 12.67 7.55 3.25
N ILE A 121 12.52 7.07 2.01
CA ILE A 121 12.02 5.71 1.77
C ILE A 121 12.99 4.67 2.35
N SER A 122 14.30 4.96 2.31
CA SER A 122 15.32 4.07 2.88
C SER A 122 15.14 3.89 4.39
N GLU A 123 14.77 4.96 5.10
CA GLU A 123 14.48 4.86 6.54
C GLU A 123 13.27 3.98 6.81
N ALA A 124 12.23 4.10 5.99
CA ALA A 124 11.04 3.25 6.09
C ALA A 124 11.40 1.78 5.86
N GLU A 125 12.23 1.48 4.86
CA GLU A 125 12.67 0.12 4.57
C GLU A 125 13.44 -0.49 5.74
N ILE A 126 14.34 0.28 6.36
CA ILE A 126 15.09 -0.17 7.53
C ILE A 126 14.14 -0.46 8.69
N ASP A 127 13.12 0.36 8.89
CA ASP A 127 12.19 0.25 10.01
C ASP A 127 11.07 -0.77 9.79
N ALA A 128 10.91 -1.27 8.58
CA ALA A 128 9.79 -2.16 8.21
C ALA A 128 9.71 -3.40 9.12
N ALA A 129 10.85 -3.96 9.51
CA ALA A 129 10.89 -5.15 10.35
C ALA A 129 10.20 -4.95 11.71
N ARG A 130 10.18 -3.73 12.24
CA ARG A 130 9.50 -3.38 13.49
C ARG A 130 7.98 -3.55 13.36
N TYR A 131 7.47 -3.45 12.14
CA TYR A 131 6.05 -3.64 11.80
C TYR A 131 5.77 -5.03 11.21
N LYS A 132 6.73 -5.95 11.35
CA LYS A 132 6.62 -7.32 10.81
C LYS A 132 6.46 -7.34 9.30
N ILE A 133 7.17 -6.45 8.62
CA ILE A 133 7.25 -6.38 7.16
C ILE A 133 8.69 -6.70 6.77
N GLU A 134 8.86 -7.64 5.86
CA GLU A 134 10.17 -7.98 5.31
C GLU A 134 10.27 -7.44 3.88
N ILE A 135 11.32 -6.68 3.59
CA ILE A 135 11.61 -6.17 2.26
C ILE A 135 12.56 -7.17 1.60
N LEU A 136 12.11 -7.78 0.50
CA LEU A 136 12.90 -8.80 -0.21
C LEU A 136 13.79 -8.22 -1.30
N GLY A 137 13.53 -6.98 -1.72
CA GLY A 137 14.29 -6.33 -2.78
C GLY A 137 13.37 -5.76 -3.85
N PRO A 138 13.91 -5.38 -5.02
CA PRO A 138 13.07 -4.84 -6.08
C PRO A 138 12.14 -5.89 -6.68
N LEU A 139 11.07 -5.43 -7.33
CA LEU A 139 10.15 -6.30 -8.05
C LEU A 139 10.87 -7.01 -9.20
N PRO A 140 10.42 -8.22 -9.56
CA PRO A 140 10.88 -8.88 -10.79
C PRO A 140 10.52 -8.05 -12.02
N GLU A 141 11.28 -8.20 -13.07
CA GLU A 141 11.00 -7.55 -14.35
C GLU A 141 9.89 -8.28 -15.14
#